data_5664b7e3c04837b16ed0b8b664715929
#
_entry.id   5664b7e3c04837b16ed0b8b664715929
#
_cell.length_a   1.000
_cell.length_b   1.000
_cell.length_c   1.000
_cell.angle_alpha   90.00
_cell.angle_beta   90.00
_cell.angle_gamma   90.00
#
_symmetry.space_group_name_H-M   'P 1'
#
loop_
_entity.id
_entity.type
_entity.pdbx_description
1 polymer ?
#
loop_
_entity_poly.entity_id
_entity_poly.type
_entity_poly.pdbx_seq_one_letter_code
_entity_poly.pdbx_strand_id
1 'polypeptide(L)'
;MREVGFAPSMRAYFQVLPHSFYNRDPREVGTDLLGKILLRRQGRKVLTGRIVEVEAYLGADDPAAHASIGRTLRNAVLFGPPGHAYVYFIYGNHFCLNVSCLPDGVPGGILFRAVQPIKGTDEMFKLRGIPEGSDLRRLTSGPGRLAAAFGITRERDNGKDLTDPRSDLYIADDGKPPPRVVVTQRSGIMKAVEMPLRYIVAGNRFVSGKKLSVARPGASR
;
A
#
# COMPACT_ATOMS: atom_id res chain seq x y z
N MET A 1 -4.97 29.68 15.89
CA MET A 1 -4.86 28.27 15.44
C MET A 1 -3.40 27.86 15.65
N ARG A 2 -3.11 26.97 16.59
CA ARG A 2 -1.74 26.52 16.84
C ARG A 2 -1.44 25.36 15.88
N GLU A 3 -0.43 25.52 15.05
CA GLU A 3 0.11 24.42 14.22
C GLU A 3 0.50 23.25 15.13
N VAL A 4 -0.14 22.11 14.92
CA VAL A 4 0.29 20.86 15.54
C VAL A 4 1.49 20.36 14.71
N GLY A 5 2.64 21.02 14.96
CA GLY A 5 3.90 20.63 14.36
C GLY A 5 4.34 19.26 14.89
N PHE A 6 4.86 18.42 14.02
CA PHE A 6 5.69 17.27 14.41
C PHE A 6 6.80 17.76 15.34
N ALA A 7 7.07 16.99 16.39
CA ALA A 7 8.32 17.17 17.10
C ALA A 7 9.47 17.08 16.07
N PRO A 8 10.43 17.99 16.09
CA PRO A 8 11.50 18.10 15.09
C PRO A 8 12.25 16.78 14.84
N SER A 9 12.25 15.86 15.80
CA SER A 9 12.91 14.55 15.72
C SER A 9 12.27 13.56 14.75
N MET A 10 10.98 13.65 14.43
CA MET A 10 10.34 12.70 13.49
C MET A 10 10.45 13.12 12.03
N ARG A 11 10.56 14.42 11.72
CA ARG A 11 10.80 14.91 10.36
C ARG A 11 12.19 14.53 9.81
N ALA A 12 13.15 14.31 10.68
CA ALA A 12 14.51 13.93 10.30
C ALA A 12 14.65 12.48 9.81
N TYR A 13 13.64 11.61 10.08
CA TYR A 13 13.71 10.18 9.79
C TYR A 13 12.84 9.70 8.65
N PHE A 14 11.84 10.48 8.19
CA PHE A 14 10.90 10.07 7.16
C PHE A 14 10.87 11.09 6.02
N GLN A 15 11.48 10.75 4.89
CA GLN A 15 11.39 11.55 3.67
C GLN A 15 10.17 11.10 2.86
N VAL A 16 9.20 11.99 2.65
CA VAL A 16 8.03 11.70 1.81
C VAL A 16 8.49 11.39 0.40
N LEU A 17 7.93 10.35 -0.21
CA LEU A 17 8.27 9.96 -1.57
C LEU A 17 7.74 11.02 -2.55
N PRO A 18 8.60 11.55 -3.45
CA PRO A 18 8.22 12.60 -4.37
C PRO A 18 7.31 12.07 -5.50
N HIS A 19 6.63 12.96 -6.18
CA HIS A 19 5.81 12.67 -7.36
C HIS A 19 6.56 11.85 -8.43
N SER A 20 7.84 12.17 -8.67
CA SER A 20 8.69 11.45 -9.62
C SER A 20 8.91 9.97 -9.29
N PHE A 21 8.77 9.59 -8.01
CA PHE A 21 8.84 8.19 -7.58
C PHE A 21 7.72 7.36 -8.21
N TYR A 22 6.53 7.92 -8.36
CA TYR A 22 5.33 7.25 -8.87
C TYR A 22 5.16 7.40 -10.39
N ASN A 23 5.80 8.40 -11.00
CA ASN A 23 5.77 8.65 -12.45
C ASN A 23 6.69 7.67 -13.21
N ARG A 24 6.46 6.37 -12.99
CA ARG A 24 7.25 5.26 -13.56
C ARG A 24 6.35 4.04 -13.77
N ASP A 25 6.89 3.02 -14.44
CA ASP A 25 6.22 1.74 -14.63
C ASP A 25 5.77 1.14 -13.28
N PRO A 26 4.51 0.69 -13.15
CA PRO A 26 4.01 0.08 -11.91
C PRO A 26 4.85 -1.10 -11.40
N ARG A 27 5.55 -1.83 -12.27
CA ARG A 27 6.45 -2.94 -11.88
C ARG A 27 7.66 -2.45 -11.09
N GLU A 28 8.23 -1.33 -11.50
CA GLU A 28 9.35 -0.69 -10.80
C GLU A 28 8.87 -0.07 -9.48
N VAL A 29 7.79 0.72 -9.56
CA VAL A 29 7.20 1.36 -8.37
C VAL A 29 6.82 0.31 -7.33
N GLY A 30 6.18 -0.81 -7.74
CA GLY A 30 5.78 -1.89 -6.84
C GLY A 30 6.97 -2.52 -6.12
N THR A 31 8.06 -2.75 -6.83
CA THR A 31 9.29 -3.29 -6.23
C THR A 31 9.90 -2.31 -5.23
N ASP A 32 9.99 -1.03 -5.60
CA ASP A 32 10.63 0.01 -4.77
C ASP A 32 9.78 0.48 -3.59
N LEU A 33 8.47 0.24 -3.62
CA LEU A 33 7.57 0.50 -2.49
C LEU A 33 7.78 -0.49 -1.33
N LEU A 34 8.30 -1.69 -1.60
CA LEU A 34 8.57 -2.64 -0.52
C LEU A 34 9.66 -2.09 0.41
N GLY A 35 9.38 -2.15 1.70
CA GLY A 35 10.25 -1.57 2.72
C GLY A 35 9.94 -0.11 3.06
N LYS A 36 9.21 0.64 2.23
CA LYS A 36 8.79 2.01 2.54
C LYS A 36 7.72 2.03 3.63
N ILE A 37 7.43 3.20 4.17
CA ILE A 37 6.53 3.39 5.31
C ILE A 37 5.24 4.03 4.85
N LEU A 38 4.12 3.34 5.04
CA LEU A 38 2.79 3.93 5.00
C LEU A 38 2.54 4.63 6.33
N LEU A 39 2.19 5.91 6.28
CA LEU A 39 1.94 6.74 7.45
C LEU A 39 0.55 7.38 7.38
N ARG A 40 -0.17 7.32 8.51
CA ARG A 40 -1.47 7.99 8.72
C ARG A 40 -1.42 8.81 10.00
N ARG A 41 -1.84 10.07 9.93
CA ARG A 41 -2.16 10.89 11.10
C ARG A 41 -3.64 10.73 11.44
N GLN A 42 -3.93 10.20 12.62
CA GLN A 42 -5.30 9.97 13.11
C GLN A 42 -5.51 10.81 14.39
N GLY A 43 -6.01 12.03 14.23
CA GLY A 43 -6.05 13.01 15.32
C GLY A 43 -4.65 13.28 15.88
N ARG A 44 -4.44 13.01 17.16
CA ARG A 44 -3.11 13.13 17.81
C ARG A 44 -2.22 11.89 17.64
N LYS A 45 -2.75 10.81 17.07
CA LYS A 45 -2.03 9.57 16.88
C LYS A 45 -1.39 9.48 15.50
N VAL A 46 -0.28 8.78 15.44
CA VAL A 46 0.42 8.47 14.19
C VAL A 46 0.48 6.97 14.05
N LEU A 47 -0.10 6.46 12.97
CA LEU A 47 -0.07 5.06 12.59
C LEU A 47 1.00 4.88 11.53
N THR A 48 1.91 3.94 11.72
CA THR A 48 2.91 3.61 10.70
C THR A 48 3.02 2.12 10.50
N GLY A 49 3.27 1.72 9.25
CA GLY A 49 3.53 0.34 8.89
C GLY A 49 4.49 0.24 7.71
N ARG A 50 5.39 -0.74 7.75
CA ARG A 50 6.30 -1.03 6.65
C ARG A 50 5.58 -1.83 5.58
N ILE A 51 5.60 -1.36 4.35
CA ILE A 51 4.99 -2.03 3.20
C ILE A 51 5.74 -3.32 2.94
N VAL A 52 5.03 -4.45 2.94
CA VAL A 52 5.61 -5.79 2.78
C VAL A 52 4.98 -6.60 1.66
N GLU A 53 3.87 -6.11 1.10
CA GLU A 53 3.18 -6.76 -0.02
C GLU A 53 2.40 -5.74 -0.83
N VAL A 54 2.60 -5.78 -2.15
CA VAL A 54 1.86 -4.97 -3.12
C VAL A 54 1.56 -5.76 -4.39
N GLU A 55 0.61 -5.28 -5.20
CA GLU A 55 0.34 -5.77 -6.55
C GLU A 55 0.37 -4.62 -7.55
N ALA A 56 1.06 -4.83 -8.67
CA ALA A 56 1.04 -3.89 -9.78
C ALA A 56 -0.13 -4.18 -10.73
N TYR A 57 -0.73 -3.11 -11.25
CA TYR A 57 -1.78 -3.11 -12.26
C TYR A 57 -1.36 -2.16 -13.38
N LEU A 58 -1.16 -2.70 -14.59
CA LEU A 58 -0.46 -2.02 -15.68
C LEU A 58 -1.34 -1.07 -16.51
N GLY A 59 -2.58 -0.90 -16.12
CA GLY A 59 -3.48 0.04 -16.80
C GLY A 59 -4.39 -0.60 -17.86
N ALA A 60 -4.51 0.03 -19.04
CA ALA A 60 -5.48 -0.37 -20.04
C ALA A 60 -5.25 -1.79 -20.59
N ASP A 61 -3.99 -2.18 -20.75
CA ASP A 61 -3.60 -3.47 -21.33
C ASP A 61 -3.56 -4.62 -20.31
N ASP A 62 -3.89 -4.35 -19.04
CA ASP A 62 -3.97 -5.36 -18.00
C ASP A 62 -5.44 -5.76 -17.76
N PRO A 63 -5.86 -6.95 -18.23
CA PRO A 63 -7.27 -7.38 -18.11
C PRO A 63 -7.79 -7.46 -16.68
N ALA A 64 -6.91 -7.50 -15.66
CA ALA A 64 -7.27 -7.50 -14.26
C ALA A 64 -7.32 -6.09 -13.65
N ALA A 65 -6.82 -5.06 -14.34
CA ALA A 65 -6.87 -3.68 -13.87
C ALA A 65 -8.26 -3.07 -14.00
N HIS A 66 -8.66 -2.24 -13.04
CA HIS A 66 -9.90 -1.45 -13.15
C HIS A 66 -9.88 -0.48 -14.34
N ALA A 67 -8.72 -0.13 -14.84
CA ALA A 67 -8.55 0.77 -15.97
C ALA A 67 -8.76 0.08 -17.33
N SER A 68 -8.78 -1.26 -17.41
CA SER A 68 -8.94 -2.01 -18.66
C SER A 68 -10.28 -1.76 -19.38
N ILE A 69 -11.28 -1.28 -18.65
CA ILE A 69 -12.60 -0.92 -19.20
C ILE A 69 -12.69 0.56 -19.62
N GLY A 70 -11.57 1.27 -19.63
CA GLY A 70 -11.54 2.72 -19.85
C GLY A 70 -11.80 3.54 -18.59
N ARG A 71 -11.77 4.88 -18.76
CA ARG A 71 -11.99 5.84 -17.67
C ARG A 71 -13.46 5.90 -17.25
N THR A 72 -13.71 5.81 -15.97
CA THR A 72 -15.02 5.95 -15.32
C THR A 72 -14.92 6.88 -14.11
N LEU A 73 -16.03 7.36 -13.57
CA LEU A 73 -16.05 8.14 -12.33
C LEU A 73 -15.44 7.37 -11.13
N ARG A 74 -15.52 6.04 -11.17
CA ARG A 74 -14.98 5.19 -10.11
C ARG A 74 -13.46 5.14 -10.13
N ASN A 75 -12.85 5.00 -11.30
CA ASN A 75 -11.41 4.77 -11.49
C ASN A 75 -10.64 5.99 -12.00
N ALA A 76 -11.30 7.16 -12.09
CA ALA A 76 -10.73 8.38 -12.68
C ALA A 76 -9.38 8.77 -12.06
N VAL A 77 -9.14 8.48 -10.78
CA VAL A 77 -7.86 8.77 -10.09
C VAL A 77 -6.69 8.02 -10.73
N LEU A 78 -6.91 6.81 -11.26
CA LEU A 78 -5.84 6.05 -11.94
C LEU A 78 -5.38 6.70 -13.26
N PHE A 79 -6.21 7.57 -13.86
CA PHE A 79 -5.93 8.32 -15.08
C PHE A 79 -5.46 9.75 -14.79
N GLY A 80 -5.33 10.12 -13.53
CA GLY A 80 -4.84 11.43 -13.10
C GLY A 80 -3.35 11.41 -12.75
N PRO A 81 -2.87 12.48 -12.10
CA PRO A 81 -1.47 12.58 -11.71
C PRO A 81 -1.00 11.39 -10.87
N PRO A 82 0.26 10.93 -11.05
CA PRO A 82 0.80 9.85 -10.21
C PRO A 82 0.98 10.28 -8.76
N GLY A 83 0.98 9.30 -7.86
CA GLY A 83 1.13 9.53 -6.42
C GLY A 83 -0.17 9.82 -5.67
N HIS A 84 -1.32 9.68 -6.33
CA HIS A 84 -2.62 9.91 -5.70
C HIS A 84 -3.28 8.61 -5.24
N ALA A 85 -3.94 8.66 -4.09
CA ALA A 85 -4.64 7.53 -3.51
C ALA A 85 -5.90 7.19 -4.32
N TYR A 86 -5.97 5.98 -4.85
CA TYR A 86 -7.19 5.42 -5.40
C TYR A 86 -7.80 4.44 -4.40
N VAL A 87 -8.96 4.80 -3.85
CA VAL A 87 -9.64 4.00 -2.84
C VAL A 87 -10.98 3.53 -3.39
N TYR A 88 -11.20 2.21 -3.36
CA TYR A 88 -12.46 1.63 -3.80
C TYR A 88 -13.04 0.65 -2.77
N PHE A 89 -14.36 0.48 -2.82
CA PHE A 89 -15.11 -0.41 -1.95
C PHE A 89 -15.27 -1.79 -2.60
N ILE A 90 -15.06 -2.86 -1.83
CA ILE A 90 -15.12 -4.24 -2.31
C ILE A 90 -15.80 -5.15 -1.27
N TYR A 91 -16.47 -6.19 -1.73
CA TYR A 91 -17.15 -7.21 -0.91
C TYR A 91 -18.19 -6.67 0.08
N GLY A 92 -18.74 -5.47 -0.15
CA GLY A 92 -19.79 -4.89 0.69
C GLY A 92 -19.34 -4.39 2.08
N ASN A 93 -18.05 -4.56 2.46
CA ASN A 93 -17.59 -4.22 3.81
C ASN A 93 -16.12 -3.77 3.91
N HIS A 94 -15.40 -3.68 2.79
CA HIS A 94 -13.97 -3.33 2.83
C HIS A 94 -13.60 -2.27 1.80
N PHE A 95 -12.62 -1.45 2.15
CA PHE A 95 -11.91 -0.57 1.22
C PHE A 95 -10.55 -1.16 0.85
N CYS A 96 -10.07 -0.81 -0.34
CA CYS A 96 -8.72 -1.11 -0.79
C CYS A 96 -8.01 0.19 -1.15
N LEU A 97 -6.78 0.36 -0.68
CA LEU A 97 -5.91 1.49 -1.01
C LEU A 97 -5.01 1.11 -2.17
N ASN A 98 -4.96 2.00 -3.17
CA ASN A 98 -3.98 1.97 -4.25
C ASN A 98 -3.30 3.34 -4.37
N VAL A 99 -2.20 3.40 -5.09
CA VAL A 99 -1.58 4.65 -5.54
C VAL A 99 -1.50 4.65 -7.06
N SER A 100 -1.83 5.79 -7.70
CA SER A 100 -1.68 5.98 -9.15
C SER A 100 -0.22 6.05 -9.54
N CYS A 101 0.11 5.51 -10.72
CA CYS A 101 1.43 5.52 -11.34
C CYS A 101 1.33 5.98 -12.78
N LEU A 102 2.48 6.19 -13.44
CA LEU A 102 2.60 6.67 -14.83
C LEU A 102 2.22 8.14 -14.99
N PRO A 103 2.55 8.77 -16.14
CA PRO A 103 2.21 10.16 -16.40
C PRO A 103 0.70 10.40 -16.35
N ASP A 104 0.31 11.66 -16.06
CA ASP A 104 -1.09 12.10 -16.12
C ASP A 104 -1.73 11.72 -17.46
N GLY A 105 -2.93 11.17 -17.42
CA GLY A 105 -3.65 10.63 -18.58
C GLY A 105 -3.37 9.15 -18.87
N VAL A 106 -2.28 8.57 -18.36
CA VAL A 106 -1.92 7.15 -18.57
C VAL A 106 -2.25 6.35 -17.32
N PRO A 107 -3.18 5.38 -17.39
CA PRO A 107 -3.61 4.67 -16.19
C PRO A 107 -2.62 3.60 -15.76
N GLY A 108 -2.37 3.53 -14.47
CA GLY A 108 -1.59 2.49 -13.81
C GLY A 108 -1.65 2.65 -12.30
N GLY A 109 -1.35 1.61 -11.55
CA GLY A 109 -1.38 1.75 -10.10
C GLY A 109 -0.87 0.54 -9.33
N ILE A 110 -0.67 0.76 -8.04
CA ILE A 110 -0.21 -0.25 -7.09
C ILE A 110 -1.26 -0.44 -5.99
N LEU A 111 -1.73 -1.65 -5.81
CA LEU A 111 -2.56 -2.06 -4.67
C LEU A 111 -1.68 -2.39 -3.47
N PHE A 112 -1.92 -1.75 -2.34
CA PHE A 112 -1.29 -2.11 -1.05
C PHE A 112 -2.03 -3.29 -0.43
N ARG A 113 -1.32 -4.40 -0.20
CA ARG A 113 -1.92 -5.63 0.30
C ARG A 113 -1.64 -5.90 1.76
N ALA A 114 -0.42 -5.62 2.21
CA ALA A 114 -0.06 -5.80 3.61
C ALA A 114 1.07 -4.86 4.03
N VAL A 115 1.01 -4.48 5.31
CA VAL A 115 2.10 -3.78 6.00
C VAL A 115 2.43 -4.49 7.30
N GLN A 116 3.69 -4.39 7.72
CA GLN A 116 4.11 -4.74 9.06
C GLN A 116 3.87 -3.54 9.97
N PRO A 117 2.96 -3.61 10.97
CA PRO A 117 2.71 -2.50 11.89
C PRO A 117 3.98 -2.11 12.65
N ILE A 118 4.21 -0.80 12.83
CA ILE A 118 5.37 -0.26 13.56
C ILE A 118 4.90 0.57 14.76
N LYS A 119 3.96 1.52 14.53
CA LYS A 119 3.49 2.44 15.56
C LYS A 119 1.97 2.62 15.48
N GLY A 120 1.32 2.84 16.63
CA GLY A 120 -0.11 3.11 16.72
C GLY A 120 -0.97 1.84 16.65
N THR A 121 -0.46 0.70 17.06
CA THR A 121 -1.17 -0.58 17.03
C THR A 121 -2.42 -0.58 17.91
N ASP A 122 -2.42 0.14 19.04
CA ASP A 122 -3.59 0.36 19.91
C ASP A 122 -4.75 0.98 19.13
N GLU A 123 -4.46 1.99 18.31
CA GLU A 123 -5.48 2.62 17.47
C GLU A 123 -5.89 1.71 16.31
N MET A 124 -4.94 0.98 15.71
CA MET A 124 -5.25 0.01 14.68
C MET A 124 -6.19 -1.09 15.18
N PHE A 125 -6.03 -1.57 16.42
CA PHE A 125 -6.96 -2.53 17.04
C PHE A 125 -8.37 -1.95 17.15
N LYS A 126 -8.51 -0.70 17.59
CA LYS A 126 -9.79 0.01 17.69
C LYS A 126 -10.46 0.17 16.32
N LEU A 127 -9.73 0.66 15.32
CA LEU A 127 -10.22 0.84 13.96
C LEU A 127 -10.63 -0.49 13.30
N ARG A 128 -9.97 -1.58 13.66
CA ARG A 128 -10.28 -2.94 13.21
C ARG A 128 -11.44 -3.59 13.97
N GLY A 129 -11.85 -3.05 15.12
CA GLY A 129 -12.86 -3.66 15.99
C GLY A 129 -12.46 -5.04 16.51
N ILE A 130 -11.17 -5.27 16.78
CA ILE A 130 -10.65 -6.55 17.32
C ILE A 130 -9.94 -6.31 18.65
N PRO A 131 -9.91 -7.31 19.56
CA PRO A 131 -9.30 -7.16 20.88
C PRO A 131 -7.83 -6.76 20.78
N GLU A 132 -7.43 -5.82 21.64
CA GLU A 132 -6.03 -5.46 21.85
C GLU A 132 -5.24 -6.68 22.31
N GLY A 133 -3.99 -6.85 21.83
CA GLY A 133 -3.19 -8.04 22.10
C GLY A 133 -3.44 -9.23 21.15
N SER A 134 -4.42 -9.14 20.22
CA SER A 134 -4.56 -10.14 19.15
C SER A 134 -3.30 -10.19 18.27
N ASP A 135 -3.11 -11.29 17.53
CA ASP A 135 -1.98 -11.38 16.57
C ASP A 135 -1.98 -10.20 15.63
N LEU A 136 -0.86 -9.46 15.59
CA LEU A 136 -0.66 -8.28 14.74
C LEU A 136 -0.92 -8.54 13.25
N ARG A 137 -0.77 -9.78 12.77
CA ARG A 137 -1.17 -10.15 11.40
C ARG A 137 -2.65 -9.89 11.12
N ARG A 138 -3.51 -10.00 12.13
CA ARG A 138 -4.95 -9.73 11.99
C ARG A 138 -5.24 -8.26 11.72
N LEU A 139 -4.31 -7.35 12.05
CA LEU A 139 -4.47 -5.92 11.79
C LEU A 139 -4.35 -5.60 10.30
N THR A 140 -3.27 -6.06 9.63
CA THR A 140 -2.80 -5.45 8.38
C THR A 140 -2.43 -6.45 7.28
N SER A 141 -2.53 -7.76 7.50
CA SER A 141 -2.25 -8.77 6.48
C SER A 141 -3.48 -9.01 5.61
N GLY A 142 -3.57 -8.28 4.52
CA GLY A 142 -4.64 -8.25 3.54
C GLY A 142 -5.16 -6.84 3.28
N PRO A 143 -5.56 -6.50 2.03
CA PRO A 143 -5.86 -5.13 1.59
C PRO A 143 -7.00 -4.49 2.40
N GLY A 144 -8.09 -5.21 2.62
CA GLY A 144 -9.20 -4.71 3.45
C GLY A 144 -8.83 -4.52 4.92
N ARG A 145 -8.02 -5.43 5.48
CA ARG A 145 -7.51 -5.30 6.85
C ARG A 145 -6.61 -4.08 7.00
N LEU A 146 -5.69 -3.90 6.05
CA LEU A 146 -4.80 -2.76 6.00
C LEU A 146 -5.60 -1.45 5.94
N ALA A 147 -6.54 -1.33 5.01
CA ALA A 147 -7.36 -0.13 4.88
C ALA A 147 -8.12 0.19 6.18
N ALA A 148 -8.76 -0.80 6.80
CA ALA A 148 -9.48 -0.62 8.06
C ALA A 148 -8.54 -0.24 9.22
N ALA A 149 -7.36 -0.87 9.33
CA ALA A 149 -6.38 -0.56 10.38
C ALA A 149 -5.84 0.87 10.30
N PHE A 150 -5.78 1.46 9.10
CA PHE A 150 -5.36 2.83 8.88
C PHE A 150 -6.53 3.83 8.75
N GLY A 151 -7.76 3.39 9.01
CA GLY A 151 -8.95 4.23 8.90
C GLY A 151 -9.15 4.82 7.50
N ILE A 152 -8.79 4.06 6.48
CA ILE A 152 -8.87 4.47 5.08
C ILE A 152 -10.27 4.20 4.55
N THR A 153 -10.91 5.23 4.02
CA THR A 153 -12.21 5.15 3.36
C THR A 153 -12.19 5.88 2.02
N ARG A 154 -13.10 5.54 1.12
CA ARG A 154 -13.20 6.22 -0.17
C ARG A 154 -13.55 7.70 0.01
N GLU A 155 -14.48 8.01 0.90
CA GLU A 155 -14.94 9.36 1.15
C GLU A 155 -13.81 10.27 1.65
N ARG A 156 -12.98 9.75 2.54
CA ARG A 156 -11.89 10.51 3.17
C ARG A 156 -10.65 10.62 2.29
N ASP A 157 -10.32 9.55 1.56
CA ASP A 157 -8.95 9.38 1.05
C ASP A 157 -8.84 9.23 -0.47
N ASN A 158 -9.95 8.97 -1.21
CA ASN A 158 -9.86 8.84 -2.66
C ASN A 158 -9.46 10.17 -3.31
N GLY A 159 -8.43 10.15 -4.15
CA GLY A 159 -7.87 11.33 -4.79
C GLY A 159 -6.87 12.13 -3.94
N LYS A 160 -6.56 11.67 -2.71
CA LYS A 160 -5.59 12.33 -1.83
C LYS A 160 -4.18 12.22 -2.39
N ASP A 161 -3.44 13.33 -2.39
CA ASP A 161 -2.03 13.37 -2.76
C ASP A 161 -1.18 12.72 -1.65
N LEU A 162 -0.53 11.59 -1.97
CA LEU A 162 0.36 10.86 -1.07
C LEU A 162 1.80 11.37 -1.11
N THR A 163 2.09 12.38 -1.96
CA THR A 163 3.40 13.03 -2.08
C THR A 163 3.48 14.33 -1.29
N ASP A 164 2.34 14.84 -0.79
CA ASP A 164 2.29 16.06 0.03
C ASP A 164 2.60 15.73 1.52
N PRO A 165 3.69 16.26 2.09
CA PRO A 165 4.04 16.04 3.50
C PRO A 165 3.03 16.66 4.49
N ARG A 166 2.13 17.53 4.01
CA ARG A 166 1.03 18.10 4.82
C ARG A 166 -0.18 17.17 4.88
N SER A 167 -0.29 16.22 3.94
CA SER A 167 -1.35 15.21 3.94
C SER A 167 -1.35 14.40 5.24
N ASP A 168 -2.51 13.97 5.68
CA ASP A 168 -2.65 13.05 6.82
C ASP A 168 -2.42 11.57 6.44
N LEU A 169 -2.25 11.28 5.15
CA LEU A 169 -1.90 9.97 4.60
C LEU A 169 -0.80 10.16 3.54
N TYR A 170 0.34 9.52 3.71
CA TYR A 170 1.42 9.55 2.73
C TYR A 170 2.36 8.35 2.88
N ILE A 171 3.26 8.21 1.92
CA ILE A 171 4.30 7.17 1.94
C ILE A 171 5.66 7.85 2.04
N ALA A 172 6.54 7.29 2.87
CA ALA A 172 7.85 7.85 3.13
C ALA A 172 8.97 6.81 3.12
N ASP A 173 10.17 7.27 2.89
CA ASP A 173 11.41 6.50 3.07
C ASP A 173 11.98 6.75 4.47
N ASP A 174 12.42 5.70 5.15
CA ASP A 174 13.14 5.77 6.42
C ASP A 174 14.65 5.50 6.26
N GLY A 175 15.15 5.50 5.03
CA GLY A 175 16.58 5.32 4.70
C GLY A 175 17.10 3.90 4.89
N LYS A 176 16.24 2.93 5.20
CA LYS A 176 16.67 1.55 5.33
C LYS A 176 16.93 0.92 3.97
N PRO A 177 17.91 0.01 3.86
CA PRO A 177 18.18 -0.68 2.61
C PRO A 177 16.95 -1.44 2.12
N PRO A 178 16.79 -1.60 0.79
CA PRO A 178 15.67 -2.34 0.21
C PRO A 178 15.68 -3.79 0.68
N PRO A 179 14.52 -4.38 0.97
CA PRO A 179 14.42 -5.76 1.39
C PRO A 179 14.62 -6.72 0.19
N ARG A 180 14.91 -7.99 0.50
CA ARG A 180 14.87 -9.03 -0.54
C ARG A 180 13.42 -9.21 -1.01
N VAL A 181 13.20 -9.05 -2.32
CA VAL A 181 11.89 -9.18 -2.97
C VAL A 181 11.71 -10.57 -3.57
N VAL A 182 10.49 -11.10 -3.47
CA VAL A 182 10.02 -12.27 -4.21
C VAL A 182 8.84 -11.82 -5.06
N VAL A 183 8.86 -12.20 -6.32
CA VAL A 183 7.80 -11.90 -7.30
C VAL A 183 6.94 -13.14 -7.47
N THR A 184 5.62 -12.95 -7.43
CA THR A 184 4.63 -14.03 -7.55
C THR A 184 3.41 -13.59 -8.35
N GLN A 185 2.48 -14.51 -8.58
CA GLN A 185 1.18 -14.20 -9.17
C GLN A 185 0.32 -13.38 -8.20
N ARG A 186 -0.53 -12.49 -8.76
CA ARG A 186 -1.53 -11.71 -8.02
C ARG A 186 -2.57 -12.63 -7.38
N SER A 187 -3.22 -12.15 -6.32
CA SER A 187 -4.18 -12.91 -5.53
C SER A 187 -5.59 -12.34 -5.63
N GLY A 188 -6.60 -13.22 -5.77
CA GLY A 188 -8.01 -12.79 -5.77
C GLY A 188 -8.46 -12.14 -7.07
N ILE A 189 -7.77 -12.39 -8.18
CA ILE A 189 -8.14 -12.00 -9.53
C ILE A 189 -8.53 -13.24 -10.37
N MET A 190 -9.34 -13.02 -11.42
CA MET A 190 -9.78 -14.09 -12.33
C MET A 190 -9.21 -13.93 -13.75
N LYS A 191 -8.60 -12.79 -14.05
CA LYS A 191 -7.99 -12.48 -15.36
C LYS A 191 -6.51 -12.25 -15.19
N ALA A 192 -5.70 -12.56 -16.19
CA ALA A 192 -4.26 -12.39 -16.21
C ALA A 192 -3.58 -12.94 -14.93
N VAL A 193 -4.05 -14.10 -14.48
CA VAL A 193 -3.59 -14.75 -13.23
C VAL A 193 -2.14 -15.24 -13.33
N GLU A 194 -1.68 -15.52 -14.53
CA GLU A 194 -0.32 -15.98 -14.86
C GLU A 194 0.73 -14.85 -14.72
N MET A 195 0.31 -13.59 -14.76
CA MET A 195 1.23 -12.46 -14.71
C MET A 195 1.87 -12.31 -13.32
N PRO A 196 3.22 -12.32 -13.21
CA PRO A 196 3.92 -12.23 -11.92
C PRO A 196 4.02 -10.77 -11.44
N LEU A 197 2.88 -10.19 -11.08
CA LEU A 197 2.74 -8.76 -10.71
C LEU A 197 2.45 -8.54 -9.22
N ARG A 198 2.71 -9.52 -8.37
CA ARG A 198 2.65 -9.38 -6.91
C ARG A 198 4.05 -9.47 -6.35
N TYR A 199 4.42 -8.45 -5.58
CA TYR A 199 5.73 -8.28 -4.96
C TYR A 199 5.60 -8.40 -3.46
N ILE A 200 6.48 -9.21 -2.84
CA ILE A 200 6.47 -9.48 -1.40
C ILE A 200 7.89 -9.40 -0.83
N VAL A 201 7.99 -8.96 0.43
CA VAL A 201 9.23 -9.07 1.19
C VAL A 201 9.45 -10.53 1.59
N ALA A 202 10.58 -11.09 1.17
CA ALA A 202 10.92 -12.49 1.41
C ALA A 202 10.89 -12.84 2.91
N GLY A 203 10.14 -13.89 3.26
CA GLY A 203 10.08 -14.39 4.64
C GLY A 203 9.33 -13.49 5.65
N ASN A 204 8.77 -12.35 5.23
CA ASN A 204 8.04 -11.49 6.14
C ASN A 204 6.70 -12.12 6.56
N ARG A 205 6.48 -12.25 7.89
CA ARG A 205 5.30 -12.91 8.44
C ARG A 205 3.98 -12.19 8.16
N PHE A 206 4.02 -10.90 7.80
CA PHE A 206 2.82 -10.08 7.55
C PHE A 206 2.30 -10.20 6.13
N VAL A 207 3.02 -10.85 5.22
CA VAL A 207 2.53 -11.15 3.87
C VAL A 207 1.18 -11.89 3.95
N SER A 208 0.21 -11.46 3.13
CA SER A 208 -1.16 -11.98 3.16
C SER A 208 -1.28 -13.38 2.53
N GLY A 209 -2.33 -14.12 2.88
CA GLY A 209 -2.59 -15.46 2.38
C GLY A 209 -1.88 -16.58 3.18
N LYS A 210 -1.85 -17.79 2.61
CA LYS A 210 -1.12 -18.93 3.19
C LYS A 210 0.38 -18.65 3.12
N LYS A 211 1.14 -19.11 4.13
CA LYS A 211 2.61 -19.00 4.12
C LYS A 211 3.13 -19.63 2.83
N LEU A 212 3.76 -18.81 1.97
CA LEU A 212 4.56 -19.34 0.87
C LEU A 212 5.75 -20.07 1.52
N SER A 213 5.82 -21.38 1.34
CA SER A 213 7.02 -22.14 1.69
C SER A 213 8.14 -21.65 0.78
N VAL A 214 9.01 -20.79 1.31
CA VAL A 214 10.28 -20.48 0.62
C VAL A 214 11.06 -21.78 0.68
N ALA A 215 11.22 -22.45 -0.48
CA ALA A 215 12.13 -23.57 -0.59
C ALA A 215 13.50 -23.11 -0.07
N ARG A 216 14.03 -23.79 0.93
CA ARG A 216 15.40 -23.56 1.38
C ARG A 216 16.31 -23.84 0.17
N PRO A 217 17.25 -22.94 -0.18
CA PRO A 217 18.24 -23.28 -1.19
C PRO A 217 18.93 -24.56 -0.74
N GLY A 218 18.99 -25.54 -1.64
CA GLY A 218 19.34 -26.92 -1.36
C GLY A 218 20.60 -27.07 -0.52
N ALA A 219 20.47 -27.89 0.50
CA ALA A 219 21.59 -28.67 1.00
C ALA A 219 21.90 -29.73 -0.06
N SER A 220 22.87 -29.42 -0.92
CA SER A 220 23.53 -30.43 -1.74
C SER A 220 24.23 -31.41 -0.80
N ARG A 221 23.86 -32.67 -0.92
CA ARG A 221 24.60 -33.81 -0.35
C ARG A 221 25.89 -34.06 -1.15
#